data_11822ea2a8d3f95e0608af0fa558d2c2
#
_entry.id   11822ea2a8d3f95e0608af0fa558d2c2
#
_cell.length_a   1.000
_cell.length_b   1.000
_cell.length_c   1.000
_cell.angle_alpha   90.00
_cell.angle_beta   90.00
_cell.angle_gamma   90.00
#
_symmetry.space_group_name_H-M   'P 1'
#
loop_
_entity.id
_entity.type
_entity.pdbx_description
1 polymer ?
#
loop_
_entity_poly.entity_id
_entity_poly.type
_entity_poly.pdbx_seq_one_letter_code
_entity_poly.pdbx_strand_id
1 'polypeptide(L)'
;MIFLQNIYIQGKKNEKTTWWQNFINFVQQKFNRIKMEKIGDNSYLYTVSHLDHKNTLKQLEKKIQKKQGKEVQVIFSKEAEFLKKQWKGKKINIETFKKISLPLLLDYLLEQIQEKPQTLLLQDIYFCAKTLNEENKQIIEYFLEKVKTVNIVTTELKSFQKLEEKCGKEKGIWITVSNNKRKSLNKATWIVNLDFSAQELETYQIHRQAVIINCTEEKMKKEKGFEGIMVQSFDVNGYSSICKMLEGAFTSITLMASQFPLTLDYEENVRKLKQMGVNIRNLIGINGKINQKELLNHKKFLTNKNI
;
A
#
# COMPACT_ATOMS: atom_id res chain seq x y z
N MET A 1 -4.60 10.35 -24.15
CA MET A 1 -4.55 9.33 -23.09
C MET A 1 -3.37 8.42 -23.41
N ILE A 2 -2.27 8.49 -22.64
CA ILE A 2 -1.08 7.67 -22.86
C ILE A 2 -1.37 6.33 -22.19
N PHE A 3 -1.61 5.27 -22.96
CA PHE A 3 -1.71 3.92 -22.42
C PHE A 3 -0.30 3.43 -22.07
N LEU A 4 0.02 3.40 -20.78
CA LEU A 4 1.24 2.80 -20.29
C LEU A 4 1.19 1.28 -20.52
N GLN A 5 2.26 0.74 -21.09
CA GLN A 5 2.41 -0.71 -21.20
C GLN A 5 2.79 -1.29 -19.84
N ASN A 6 2.07 -2.32 -19.39
CA ASN A 6 2.34 -3.03 -18.16
C ASN A 6 3.23 -4.25 -18.42
N ILE A 7 4.34 -4.34 -17.69
CA ILE A 7 5.27 -5.46 -17.80
C ILE A 7 5.34 -6.18 -16.45
N TYR A 8 4.92 -7.43 -16.45
CA TYR A 8 4.94 -8.31 -15.30
C TYR A 8 6.20 -9.18 -15.33
N ILE A 9 7.02 -9.16 -14.28
CA ILE A 9 8.23 -9.95 -14.16
C ILE A 9 8.02 -11.02 -13.10
N GLN A 10 8.02 -12.28 -13.54
CA GLN A 10 7.85 -13.44 -12.71
C GLN A 10 9.14 -14.26 -12.67
N GLY A 11 9.60 -14.60 -11.45
CA GLY A 11 10.66 -15.58 -11.23
C GLY A 11 10.12 -17.00 -11.20
N LYS A 12 10.88 -17.96 -11.68
CA LYS A 12 10.60 -19.37 -11.41
C LYS A 12 11.05 -19.73 -10.01
N LYS A 13 10.17 -20.39 -9.23
CA LYS A 13 10.56 -21.02 -7.98
C LYS A 13 11.58 -22.13 -8.25
N ASN A 14 12.69 -22.12 -7.52
CA ASN A 14 13.61 -23.25 -7.52
C ASN A 14 12.96 -24.39 -6.73
N GLU A 15 12.49 -25.43 -7.42
CA GLU A 15 12.11 -26.69 -6.80
C GLU A 15 13.38 -27.40 -6.31
N LYS A 16 13.29 -28.14 -5.19
CA LYS A 16 14.40 -28.96 -4.67
C LYS A 16 14.86 -29.93 -5.75
N THR A 17 16.07 -29.74 -6.24
CA THR A 17 16.56 -30.40 -7.45
C THR A 17 17.55 -31.53 -7.11
N THR A 18 17.47 -32.62 -7.85
CA THR A 18 18.45 -33.72 -7.84
C THR A 18 19.79 -33.25 -8.45
N TRP A 19 20.90 -33.97 -8.21
CA TRP A 19 22.24 -33.63 -8.73
C TRP A 19 22.26 -33.39 -10.24
N TRP A 20 21.53 -34.17 -11.03
CA TRP A 20 21.37 -33.98 -12.46
C TRP A 20 20.65 -32.70 -12.83
N GLN A 21 19.64 -32.30 -12.11
CA GLN A 21 18.96 -31.01 -12.27
C GLN A 21 19.87 -29.84 -11.92
N ASN A 22 20.74 -30.00 -10.91
CA ASN A 22 21.75 -28.98 -10.59
C ASN A 22 22.77 -28.81 -11.70
N PHE A 23 23.19 -29.88 -12.39
CA PHE A 23 24.06 -29.80 -13.54
C PHE A 23 23.36 -29.16 -14.74
N ILE A 24 22.13 -29.55 -15.03
CA ILE A 24 21.30 -28.93 -16.09
C ILE A 24 21.05 -27.45 -15.74
N ASN A 25 20.78 -27.12 -14.50
CA ASN A 25 20.63 -25.73 -14.03
C ASN A 25 21.93 -24.95 -14.17
N PHE A 26 23.08 -25.53 -13.88
CA PHE A 26 24.40 -24.93 -14.10
C PHE A 26 24.67 -24.61 -15.57
N VAL A 27 24.35 -25.53 -16.47
CA VAL A 27 24.44 -25.30 -17.93
C VAL A 27 23.41 -24.27 -18.38
N GLN A 28 22.20 -24.29 -17.85
CA GLN A 28 21.15 -23.29 -18.12
C GLN A 28 21.42 -21.92 -17.48
N GLN A 29 22.22 -21.85 -16.40
CA GLN A 29 22.66 -20.58 -15.79
C GLN A 29 23.50 -19.73 -16.75
N LYS A 30 24.26 -20.36 -17.67
CA LYS A 30 24.95 -19.63 -18.74
C LYS A 30 23.98 -18.96 -19.76
N PHE A 31 22.75 -19.46 -19.85
CA PHE A 31 21.72 -18.95 -20.76
C PHE A 31 20.45 -18.62 -19.95
N ASN A 32 20.48 -17.51 -19.24
CA ASN A 32 19.29 -17.05 -18.50
C ASN A 32 18.14 -16.80 -19.49
N ARG A 33 17.22 -17.76 -19.59
CA ARG A 33 16.12 -17.71 -20.56
C ARG A 33 15.03 -16.78 -20.02
N ILE A 34 14.98 -15.59 -20.59
CA ILE A 34 13.87 -14.67 -20.38
C ILE A 34 12.83 -14.97 -21.45
N LYS A 35 11.69 -15.56 -21.07
CA LYS A 35 10.53 -15.73 -21.95
C LYS A 35 9.65 -14.50 -21.88
N MET A 36 9.06 -14.10 -22.99
CA MET A 36 8.09 -13.00 -23.07
C MET A 36 6.81 -13.54 -23.68
N GLU A 37 5.70 -13.24 -23.04
CA GLU A 37 4.36 -13.60 -23.46
C GLU A 37 3.47 -12.36 -23.42
N LYS A 38 2.66 -12.14 -24.47
CA LYS A 38 1.64 -11.10 -24.47
C LYS A 38 0.40 -11.64 -23.76
N ILE A 39 -0.01 -11.01 -22.67
CA ILE A 39 -1.13 -11.46 -21.83
C ILE A 39 -2.36 -10.53 -21.92
N GLY A 40 -2.26 -9.45 -22.66
CA GLY A 40 -3.33 -8.48 -22.91
C GLY A 40 -2.86 -7.44 -23.91
N ASP A 41 -3.73 -6.52 -24.31
CA ASP A 41 -3.45 -5.55 -25.37
C ASP A 41 -2.18 -4.74 -25.09
N ASN A 42 -2.02 -4.25 -23.86
CA ASN A 42 -0.87 -3.48 -23.41
C ASN A 42 -0.14 -4.15 -22.22
N SER A 43 -0.22 -5.48 -22.13
CA SER A 43 0.32 -6.22 -20.98
C SER A 43 1.19 -7.39 -21.43
N TYR A 44 2.37 -7.50 -20.87
CA TYR A 44 3.36 -8.52 -21.20
C TYR A 44 3.91 -9.17 -19.93
N LEU A 45 4.00 -10.50 -19.93
CA LEU A 45 4.62 -11.30 -18.89
C LEU A 45 6.03 -11.70 -19.31
N TYR A 46 7.01 -11.36 -18.49
CA TYR A 46 8.39 -11.78 -18.62
C TYR A 46 8.71 -12.82 -17.54
N THR A 47 8.87 -14.07 -17.93
CA THR A 47 9.27 -15.15 -17.02
C THR A 47 10.78 -15.31 -17.08
N VAL A 48 11.43 -15.22 -15.90
CA VAL A 48 12.87 -15.28 -15.72
C VAL A 48 13.24 -16.57 -14.99
N SER A 49 14.11 -17.38 -15.58
CA SER A 49 14.49 -18.70 -15.04
C SER A 49 15.43 -18.60 -13.83
N HIS A 50 16.34 -17.62 -13.84
CA HIS A 50 17.36 -17.44 -12.78
C HIS A 50 17.43 -15.98 -12.36
N LEU A 51 16.77 -15.65 -11.25
CA LEU A 51 16.69 -14.28 -10.72
C LEU A 51 18.01 -13.80 -10.12
N ASP A 52 18.80 -14.72 -9.53
CA ASP A 52 20.03 -14.39 -8.80
C ASP A 52 21.26 -14.18 -9.68
N HIS A 53 21.13 -14.31 -10.99
CA HIS A 53 22.23 -14.10 -11.91
C HIS A 53 22.60 -12.63 -11.99
N LYS A 54 23.90 -12.29 -11.80
CA LYS A 54 24.43 -10.92 -11.77
C LYS A 54 23.98 -10.01 -12.92
N ASN A 55 23.72 -10.58 -14.09
CA ASN A 55 23.34 -9.84 -15.29
C ASN A 55 21.84 -9.86 -15.59
N THR A 56 21.03 -10.51 -14.76
CA THR A 56 19.57 -10.68 -15.01
C THR A 56 18.88 -9.35 -15.24
N LEU A 57 19.11 -8.38 -14.36
CA LEU A 57 18.47 -7.06 -14.46
C LEU A 57 18.86 -6.34 -15.76
N LYS A 58 20.16 -6.33 -16.12
CA LYS A 58 20.64 -5.72 -17.36
C LYS A 58 20.07 -6.38 -18.61
N GLN A 59 19.93 -7.71 -18.60
CA GLN A 59 19.33 -8.48 -19.70
C GLN A 59 17.85 -8.17 -19.82
N LEU A 60 17.12 -8.10 -18.71
CA LEU A 60 15.72 -7.68 -18.67
C LEU A 60 15.53 -6.26 -19.21
N GLU A 61 16.30 -5.30 -18.72
CA GLU A 61 16.26 -3.90 -19.18
C GLU A 61 16.48 -3.80 -20.68
N LYS A 62 17.54 -4.43 -21.21
CA LYS A 62 17.83 -4.44 -22.66
C LYS A 62 16.69 -5.08 -23.47
N LYS A 63 16.14 -6.20 -22.98
CA LYS A 63 15.07 -6.91 -23.68
C LYS A 63 13.76 -6.12 -23.70
N ILE A 64 13.41 -5.50 -22.56
CA ILE A 64 12.24 -4.63 -22.43
C ILE A 64 12.40 -3.39 -23.33
N GLN A 65 13.52 -2.68 -23.23
CA GLN A 65 13.78 -1.49 -24.06
C GLN A 65 13.72 -1.80 -25.57
N LYS A 66 14.29 -2.94 -26.00
CA LYS A 66 14.28 -3.36 -27.41
C LYS A 66 12.88 -3.67 -27.92
N LYS A 67 12.01 -4.25 -27.09
CA LYS A 67 10.69 -4.77 -27.51
C LYS A 67 9.56 -3.78 -27.28
N GLN A 68 9.62 -3.00 -26.18
CA GLN A 68 8.50 -2.20 -25.66
C GLN A 68 8.81 -0.70 -25.58
N GLY A 69 10.06 -0.31 -25.83
CA GLY A 69 10.47 1.10 -25.68
C GLY A 69 10.80 1.50 -24.24
N LYS A 70 10.84 2.83 -23.99
CA LYS A 70 11.26 3.38 -22.69
C LYS A 70 10.10 3.69 -21.73
N GLU A 71 8.90 3.90 -22.27
CA GLU A 71 7.72 4.28 -21.47
C GLU A 71 6.89 3.06 -21.05
N VAL A 72 7.46 2.26 -20.18
CA VAL A 72 6.81 1.05 -19.68
C VAL A 72 6.77 1.07 -18.16
N GLN A 73 5.69 0.58 -17.59
CA GLN A 73 5.55 0.37 -16.16
C GLN A 73 5.85 -1.08 -15.81
N VAL A 74 6.78 -1.30 -14.89
CA VAL A 74 7.24 -2.64 -14.53
C VAL A 74 6.69 -3.06 -13.17
N ILE A 75 6.16 -4.27 -13.14
CA ILE A 75 5.56 -4.92 -11.98
C ILE A 75 6.35 -6.18 -11.66
N PHE A 76 6.82 -6.32 -10.44
CA PHE A 76 7.60 -7.47 -9.98
C PHE A 76 6.73 -8.46 -9.21
N SER A 77 6.91 -9.76 -9.46
CA SER A 77 6.31 -10.81 -8.64
C SER A 77 6.92 -10.84 -7.24
N LYS A 78 6.30 -11.60 -6.33
CA LYS A 78 6.82 -11.78 -4.96
C LYS A 78 8.26 -12.31 -4.96
N GLU A 79 8.57 -13.24 -5.87
CA GLU A 79 9.89 -13.84 -6.00
C GLU A 79 10.92 -12.86 -6.59
N ALA A 80 10.46 -11.90 -7.41
CA ALA A 80 11.32 -10.92 -8.07
C ALA A 80 11.38 -9.55 -7.35
N GLU A 81 10.74 -9.41 -6.18
CA GLU A 81 10.60 -8.13 -5.46
C GLU A 81 11.96 -7.48 -5.11
N PHE A 82 12.99 -8.30 -4.86
CA PHE A 82 14.35 -7.78 -4.59
C PHE A 82 14.96 -7.02 -5.78
N LEU A 83 14.56 -7.34 -7.02
CA LEU A 83 14.98 -6.60 -8.22
C LEU A 83 14.36 -5.21 -8.31
N LYS A 84 13.21 -4.99 -7.66
CA LYS A 84 12.50 -3.72 -7.64
C LYS A 84 13.38 -2.58 -7.12
N LYS A 85 14.22 -2.86 -6.10
CA LYS A 85 15.13 -1.85 -5.53
C LYS A 85 16.19 -1.36 -6.51
N GLN A 86 16.65 -2.24 -7.41
CA GLN A 86 17.71 -1.96 -8.38
C GLN A 86 17.15 -1.44 -9.72
N TRP A 87 15.83 -1.59 -9.98
CA TRP A 87 15.20 -1.13 -11.20
C TRP A 87 15.17 0.40 -11.28
N LYS A 88 15.72 0.96 -12.38
CA LYS A 88 15.82 2.41 -12.60
C LYS A 88 14.61 2.99 -13.38
N GLY A 89 13.84 2.14 -14.04
CA GLY A 89 12.67 2.57 -14.82
C GLY A 89 11.43 2.83 -13.95
N LYS A 90 10.32 3.18 -14.60
CA LYS A 90 9.05 3.44 -13.93
C LYS A 90 8.52 2.18 -13.27
N LYS A 91 8.15 2.29 -12.00
CA LYS A 91 7.56 1.22 -11.18
C LYS A 91 6.10 1.53 -10.90
N ILE A 92 5.33 0.49 -10.57
CA ILE A 92 3.98 0.68 -10.04
C ILE A 92 4.04 1.43 -8.70
N ASN A 93 3.17 2.42 -8.53
CA ASN A 93 3.06 3.15 -7.28
C ASN A 93 1.98 2.51 -6.39
N ILE A 94 2.40 1.56 -5.54
CA ILE A 94 1.51 0.87 -4.61
C ILE A 94 1.07 1.81 -3.48
N GLU A 95 1.92 2.75 -3.07
CA GLU A 95 1.61 3.70 -1.99
C GLU A 95 0.43 4.60 -2.38
N THR A 96 0.45 5.19 -3.57
CA THR A 96 -0.68 5.97 -4.08
C THR A 96 -1.96 5.11 -4.13
N PHE A 97 -1.88 3.86 -4.56
CA PHE A 97 -3.05 2.98 -4.57
C PHE A 97 -3.56 2.66 -3.17
N LYS A 98 -2.67 2.43 -2.20
CA LYS A 98 -3.05 2.28 -0.78
C LYS A 98 -3.78 3.51 -0.26
N LYS A 99 -3.25 4.70 -0.56
CA LYS A 99 -3.85 5.98 -0.16
C LYS A 99 -5.24 6.18 -0.76
N ILE A 100 -5.43 5.89 -2.04
CA ILE A 100 -6.74 5.96 -2.70
C ILE A 100 -7.74 4.96 -2.09
N SER A 101 -7.26 3.81 -1.64
CA SER A 101 -8.08 2.77 -1.02
C SER A 101 -8.44 3.05 0.45
N LEU A 102 -7.91 4.11 1.06
CA LEU A 102 -8.12 4.43 2.49
C LEU A 102 -9.59 4.46 2.90
N PRO A 103 -10.53 5.10 2.17
CA PRO A 103 -11.92 5.10 2.57
C PRO A 103 -12.52 3.70 2.64
N LEU A 104 -12.25 2.84 1.64
CA LEU A 104 -12.75 1.46 1.64
C LEU A 104 -12.11 0.64 2.77
N LEU A 105 -10.83 0.88 3.05
CA LEU A 105 -10.09 0.17 4.09
C LEU A 105 -10.59 0.56 5.50
N LEU A 106 -10.87 1.84 5.72
CA LEU A 106 -11.43 2.34 6.97
C LEU A 106 -12.85 1.81 7.19
N ASP A 107 -13.70 1.86 6.15
CA ASP A 107 -15.06 1.29 6.22
C ASP A 107 -15.01 -0.20 6.56
N TYR A 108 -14.15 -0.97 5.86
CA TYR A 108 -13.97 -2.39 6.13
C TYR A 108 -13.49 -2.66 7.56
N LEU A 109 -12.50 -1.91 8.06
CA LEU A 109 -12.00 -2.06 9.42
C LEU A 109 -13.07 -1.75 10.47
N LEU A 110 -13.86 -0.70 10.27
CA LEU A 110 -14.95 -0.34 11.15
C LEU A 110 -15.99 -1.46 11.25
N GLU A 111 -16.38 -2.05 10.12
CA GLU A 111 -17.29 -3.20 10.09
C GLU A 111 -16.76 -4.41 10.85
N GLN A 112 -15.43 -4.66 10.76
CA GLN A 112 -14.82 -5.83 11.42
C GLN A 112 -14.58 -5.64 12.92
N ILE A 113 -14.33 -4.41 13.38
CA ILE A 113 -13.89 -4.13 14.75
C ILE A 113 -15.05 -3.69 15.64
N GLN A 114 -16.13 -3.11 15.11
CA GLN A 114 -17.20 -2.54 15.91
C GLN A 114 -18.43 -3.45 15.99
N GLU A 115 -19.13 -3.41 17.14
CA GLU A 115 -20.37 -4.22 17.35
C GLU A 115 -21.60 -3.62 16.67
N LYS A 116 -21.63 -2.29 16.59
CA LYS A 116 -22.66 -1.54 15.89
C LYS A 116 -22.02 -0.82 14.72
N PRO A 117 -22.65 -0.79 13.55
CA PRO A 117 -22.12 -0.05 12.42
C PRO A 117 -21.99 1.42 12.82
N GLN A 118 -20.77 1.83 13.14
CA GLN A 118 -20.43 3.23 13.34
C GLN A 118 -19.90 3.76 12.03
N THR A 119 -20.32 4.97 11.69
CA THR A 119 -19.81 5.67 10.50
C THR A 119 -18.45 6.27 10.80
N LEU A 120 -17.67 6.51 9.77
CA LEU A 120 -16.42 7.30 9.84
C LEU A 120 -16.65 8.66 10.50
N LEU A 121 -17.85 9.25 10.37
CA LEU A 121 -18.25 10.53 10.99
C LEU A 121 -18.11 10.56 12.52
N LEU A 122 -18.03 9.41 13.17
CA LEU A 122 -17.85 9.33 14.64
C LEU A 122 -16.39 9.11 15.05
N GLN A 123 -15.45 9.03 14.11
CA GLN A 123 -14.07 8.71 14.39
C GLN A 123 -13.16 9.94 14.38
N ASP A 124 -12.21 9.97 15.32
CA ASP A 124 -11.08 10.89 15.32
C ASP A 124 -9.93 10.22 14.60
N ILE A 125 -9.50 10.77 13.44
CA ILE A 125 -8.42 10.19 12.63
C ILE A 125 -7.16 11.04 12.74
N TYR A 126 -6.03 10.36 12.93
CA TYR A 126 -4.70 10.95 13.02
C TYR A 126 -3.89 10.61 11.78
N PHE A 127 -3.60 11.60 10.95
CA PHE A 127 -2.74 11.46 9.78
C PHE A 127 -1.30 11.78 10.14
N CYS A 128 -0.38 10.81 9.99
CA CYS A 128 1.05 11.04 10.06
C CYS A 128 1.54 11.40 8.66
N ALA A 129 1.83 12.68 8.44
CA ALA A 129 2.24 13.23 7.16
C ALA A 129 3.48 14.11 7.32
N LYS A 130 4.59 13.74 6.68
CA LYS A 130 5.84 14.49 6.72
C LYS A 130 5.76 15.73 5.84
N THR A 131 5.26 15.55 4.61
CA THR A 131 5.20 16.60 3.59
C THR A 131 3.77 16.94 3.21
N LEU A 132 3.47 18.23 3.04
CA LEU A 132 2.21 18.70 2.47
C LEU A 132 2.34 18.79 0.93
N ASN A 133 2.51 17.63 0.28
CA ASN A 133 2.38 17.54 -1.17
C ASN A 133 0.90 17.53 -1.58
N GLU A 134 0.61 17.69 -2.87
CA GLU A 134 -0.76 17.77 -3.38
C GLU A 134 -1.57 16.49 -3.08
N GLU A 135 -0.94 15.30 -3.14
CA GLU A 135 -1.59 14.03 -2.82
C GLU A 135 -2.04 13.99 -1.34
N ASN A 136 -1.13 14.26 -0.40
CA ASN A 136 -1.46 14.27 1.03
C ASN A 136 -2.50 15.34 1.39
N LYS A 137 -2.42 16.52 0.75
CA LYS A 137 -3.39 17.60 0.92
C LYS A 137 -4.78 17.16 0.49
N GLN A 138 -4.95 16.61 -0.71
CA GLN A 138 -6.25 16.14 -1.21
C GLN A 138 -6.83 15.02 -0.34
N ILE A 139 -5.99 14.10 0.19
CA ILE A 139 -6.42 13.07 1.12
C ILE A 139 -6.99 13.71 2.40
N ILE A 140 -6.25 14.63 3.02
CA ILE A 140 -6.67 15.32 4.23
C ILE A 140 -7.97 16.08 3.98
N GLU A 141 -8.05 16.86 2.90
CA GLU A 141 -9.25 17.63 2.52
C GLU A 141 -10.46 16.71 2.28
N TYR A 142 -10.27 15.55 1.66
CA TYR A 142 -11.34 14.55 1.46
C TYR A 142 -11.93 14.04 2.78
N PHE A 143 -11.10 13.85 3.81
CA PHE A 143 -11.55 13.32 5.10
C PHE A 143 -12.16 14.40 6.03
N LEU A 144 -11.98 15.70 5.77
CA LEU A 144 -12.51 16.76 6.62
C LEU A 144 -14.02 16.66 6.87
N GLU A 145 -14.76 16.25 5.85
CA GLU A 145 -16.23 16.15 5.91
C GLU A 145 -16.74 14.73 6.20
N LYS A 146 -15.83 13.77 6.34
CA LYS A 146 -16.16 12.34 6.44
C LYS A 146 -15.83 11.72 7.80
N VAL A 147 -15.12 12.46 8.66
CA VAL A 147 -14.74 12.02 10.00
C VAL A 147 -15.12 13.07 11.04
N LYS A 148 -15.12 12.68 12.31
CA LYS A 148 -15.44 13.59 13.42
C LYS A 148 -14.37 14.67 13.56
N THR A 149 -13.09 14.27 13.64
CA THR A 149 -11.96 15.20 13.69
C THR A 149 -10.81 14.68 12.84
N VAL A 150 -10.10 15.63 12.24
CA VAL A 150 -8.83 15.38 11.55
C VAL A 150 -7.70 15.94 12.39
N ASN A 151 -6.77 15.07 12.78
CA ASN A 151 -5.58 15.42 13.52
C ASN A 151 -4.35 15.12 12.65
N ILE A 152 -3.46 16.08 12.50
CA ILE A 152 -2.26 15.94 11.67
C ILE A 152 -1.03 15.89 12.57
N VAL A 153 -0.25 14.84 12.44
CA VAL A 153 1.05 14.70 13.09
C VAL A 153 2.12 14.85 12.04
N THR A 154 2.99 15.85 12.20
CA THR A 154 3.95 16.21 11.16
C THR A 154 5.27 16.71 11.74
N THR A 155 6.34 16.60 10.96
CA THR A 155 7.62 17.26 11.25
C THR A 155 7.69 18.66 10.60
N GLU A 156 6.82 18.98 9.64
CA GLU A 156 6.76 20.27 8.90
C GLU A 156 5.59 21.14 9.34
N LEU A 157 5.58 21.60 10.59
CA LEU A 157 4.48 22.35 11.18
C LEU A 157 3.97 23.51 10.33
N LYS A 158 4.88 24.35 9.81
CA LYS A 158 4.51 25.61 9.11
C LYS A 158 3.59 25.39 7.90
N SER A 159 3.84 24.36 7.12
CA SER A 159 3.04 24.07 5.92
C SER A 159 1.63 23.64 6.30
N PHE A 160 1.52 22.76 7.31
CA PHE A 160 0.23 22.26 7.78
C PHE A 160 -0.57 23.28 8.61
N GLN A 161 0.08 24.16 9.34
CA GLN A 161 -0.58 25.28 10.04
C GLN A 161 -1.28 26.24 9.05
N LYS A 162 -0.66 26.49 7.88
CA LYS A 162 -1.33 27.25 6.82
C LYS A 162 -2.58 26.54 6.28
N LEU A 163 -2.54 25.21 6.19
CA LEU A 163 -3.72 24.43 5.82
C LEU A 163 -4.81 24.51 6.90
N GLU A 164 -4.43 24.39 8.19
CA GLU A 164 -5.31 24.55 9.34
C GLU A 164 -6.03 25.91 9.31
N GLU A 165 -5.29 27.02 9.17
CA GLU A 165 -5.85 28.36 9.05
C GLU A 165 -6.80 28.50 7.87
N LYS A 166 -6.42 27.94 6.72
CA LYS A 166 -7.25 27.98 5.51
C LYS A 166 -8.57 27.23 5.73
N CYS A 167 -8.52 26.00 6.24
CA CYS A 167 -9.71 25.19 6.52
C CYS A 167 -10.63 25.87 7.54
N GLY A 168 -10.06 26.46 8.61
CA GLY A 168 -10.83 27.20 9.60
C GLY A 168 -11.54 28.42 9.02
N LYS A 169 -10.84 29.22 8.19
CA LYS A 169 -11.39 30.45 7.60
C LYS A 169 -12.41 30.19 6.47
N GLU A 170 -12.09 29.24 5.59
CA GLU A 170 -12.90 29.02 4.37
C GLU A 170 -14.05 28.04 4.59
N LYS A 171 -13.85 27.00 5.41
CA LYS A 171 -14.82 25.91 5.62
C LYS A 171 -15.42 25.85 7.03
N GLY A 172 -14.89 26.62 7.98
CA GLY A 172 -15.31 26.52 9.38
C GLY A 172 -14.92 25.20 10.04
N ILE A 173 -13.99 24.43 9.44
CA ILE A 173 -13.58 23.12 9.92
C ILE A 173 -12.23 23.25 10.62
N TRP A 174 -12.17 22.77 11.85
CA TRP A 174 -10.94 22.77 12.64
C TRP A 174 -10.17 21.47 12.47
N ILE A 175 -8.89 21.58 12.10
CA ILE A 175 -7.92 20.49 12.16
C ILE A 175 -6.89 20.80 13.25
N THR A 176 -6.33 19.77 13.85
CA THR A 176 -5.27 19.93 14.84
C THR A 176 -3.94 19.53 14.25
N VAL A 177 -2.94 20.40 14.31
CA VAL A 177 -1.59 20.13 13.82
C VAL A 177 -0.61 20.04 14.97
N SER A 178 0.15 18.94 15.05
CA SER A 178 1.09 18.70 16.15
C SER A 178 2.35 17.94 15.71
N ASN A 179 3.46 18.18 16.42
CA ASN A 179 4.70 17.41 16.30
C ASN A 179 5.18 16.83 17.63
N ASN A 180 4.36 16.90 18.65
CA ASN A 180 4.75 16.47 20.00
C ASN A 180 4.84 14.94 20.10
N LYS A 181 6.08 14.42 20.16
CA LYS A 181 6.35 12.98 20.17
C LYS A 181 5.71 12.21 21.32
N ARG A 182 5.48 12.86 22.47
CA ARG A 182 4.88 12.23 23.66
C ARG A 182 3.36 12.34 23.71
N LYS A 183 2.77 13.35 23.05
CA LYS A 183 1.34 13.65 23.23
C LYS A 183 0.52 13.42 21.96
N SER A 184 1.10 13.59 20.77
CA SER A 184 0.33 13.63 19.52
C SER A 184 -0.41 12.31 19.23
N LEU A 185 0.19 11.15 19.52
CA LEU A 185 -0.39 9.85 19.19
C LEU A 185 -0.77 9.00 20.42
N ASN A 186 -0.54 9.49 21.64
CA ASN A 186 -0.77 8.69 22.84
C ASN A 186 -2.25 8.42 23.17
N LYS A 187 -3.17 9.14 22.54
CA LYS A 187 -4.63 8.94 22.63
C LYS A 187 -5.26 8.55 21.30
N ALA A 188 -4.46 8.47 20.23
CA ALA A 188 -4.93 8.19 18.89
C ALA A 188 -5.40 6.72 18.77
N THR A 189 -6.67 6.51 18.44
CA THR A 189 -7.23 5.18 18.21
C THR A 189 -7.11 4.78 16.72
N TRP A 190 -7.16 5.74 15.83
CA TRP A 190 -7.02 5.55 14.38
C TRP A 190 -5.88 6.38 13.85
N ILE A 191 -4.82 5.72 13.37
CA ILE A 191 -3.62 6.34 12.85
C ILE A 191 -3.44 5.91 11.40
N VAL A 192 -3.33 6.88 10.49
CA VAL A 192 -3.02 6.66 9.08
C VAL A 192 -1.65 7.23 8.80
N ASN A 193 -0.69 6.36 8.53
CA ASN A 193 0.65 6.77 8.11
C ASN A 193 0.67 7.00 6.60
N LEU A 194 0.74 8.26 6.18
CA LEU A 194 0.79 8.63 4.76
C LEU A 194 2.22 8.55 4.18
N ASP A 195 3.23 9.05 4.94
CA ASP A 195 4.60 9.15 4.42
C ASP A 195 5.72 9.21 5.50
N PHE A 196 5.41 8.94 6.78
CA PHE A 196 6.46 8.75 7.77
C PHE A 196 7.20 7.44 7.51
N SER A 197 8.53 7.47 7.65
CA SER A 197 9.32 6.25 7.74
C SER A 197 8.99 5.47 9.02
N ALA A 198 9.33 4.19 9.05
CA ALA A 198 9.17 3.38 10.26
C ALA A 198 9.94 4.00 11.45
N GLN A 199 11.16 4.49 11.21
CA GLN A 199 11.98 5.16 12.23
C GLN A 199 11.36 6.46 12.75
N GLU A 200 10.76 7.27 11.89
CA GLU A 200 10.06 8.49 12.31
C GLU A 200 8.88 8.17 13.20
N LEU A 201 8.06 7.20 12.82
CA LEU A 201 6.89 6.81 13.59
C LEU A 201 7.26 6.20 14.95
N GLU A 202 8.33 5.40 15.04
CA GLU A 202 8.87 4.83 16.27
C GLU A 202 9.31 5.91 17.30
N THR A 203 9.54 7.16 16.86
CA THR A 203 9.87 8.25 17.80
C THR A 203 8.67 8.79 18.57
N TYR A 204 7.45 8.45 18.18
CA TYR A 204 6.21 8.91 18.81
C TYR A 204 5.69 7.90 19.80
N GLN A 205 5.19 8.39 20.94
CA GLN A 205 4.47 7.55 21.89
C GLN A 205 3.06 7.25 21.33
N ILE A 206 2.87 6.04 20.87
CA ILE A 206 1.63 5.58 20.24
C ILE A 206 0.71 4.96 21.28
N HIS A 207 -0.59 5.17 21.15
CA HIS A 207 -1.58 4.50 21.98
C HIS A 207 -1.49 2.98 21.80
N ARG A 208 -1.39 2.22 22.90
CA ARG A 208 -1.11 0.77 22.88
C ARG A 208 -2.10 -0.05 22.06
N GLN A 209 -3.32 0.42 21.93
CA GLN A 209 -4.43 -0.24 21.24
C GLN A 209 -4.85 0.52 19.97
N ALA A 210 -3.96 1.29 19.38
CA ALA A 210 -4.27 1.98 18.12
C ALA A 210 -4.46 1.01 16.95
N VAL A 211 -5.29 1.39 16.00
CA VAL A 211 -5.31 0.82 14.65
C VAL A 211 -4.40 1.70 13.80
N ILE A 212 -3.33 1.13 13.28
CA ILE A 212 -2.37 1.83 12.43
C ILE A 212 -2.49 1.30 11.01
N ILE A 213 -2.76 2.18 10.05
CA ILE A 213 -2.80 1.88 8.62
C ILE A 213 -1.54 2.47 7.98
N ASN A 214 -0.71 1.62 7.40
CA ASN A 214 0.52 2.04 6.75
C ASN A 214 0.35 2.16 5.24
N CYS A 215 0.38 3.38 4.71
CA CYS A 215 0.31 3.62 3.26
C CYS A 215 1.67 3.50 2.57
N THR A 216 2.79 3.53 3.31
CA THR A 216 4.13 3.40 2.72
C THR A 216 4.46 1.95 2.35
N GLU A 217 5.49 1.75 1.54
CA GLU A 217 6.03 0.40 1.26
C GLU A 217 7.00 -0.08 2.35
N GLU A 218 7.46 0.81 3.22
CA GLU A 218 8.36 0.47 4.30
C GLU A 218 7.65 -0.38 5.36
N LYS A 219 8.29 -1.47 5.76
CA LYS A 219 7.73 -2.35 6.79
C LYS A 219 7.89 -1.73 8.17
N MET A 220 6.79 -1.55 8.85
CA MET A 220 6.78 -1.14 10.26
C MET A 220 7.16 -2.31 11.17
N LYS A 221 7.71 -1.99 12.33
CA LYS A 221 7.99 -2.96 13.40
C LYS A 221 6.96 -2.80 14.51
N LYS A 222 6.60 -3.89 15.15
CA LYS A 222 5.73 -3.87 16.31
C LYS A 222 6.56 -3.56 17.56
N GLU A 223 6.25 -2.46 18.22
CA GLU A 223 6.89 -2.12 19.50
C GLU A 223 6.48 -3.10 20.61
N LYS A 224 7.37 -3.28 21.59
CA LYS A 224 7.10 -4.10 22.76
C LYS A 224 5.92 -3.49 23.55
N GLY A 225 4.89 -4.29 23.79
CA GLY A 225 3.68 -3.86 24.50
C GLY A 225 2.62 -3.19 23.66
N PHE A 226 2.80 -3.08 22.33
CA PHE A 226 1.73 -2.68 21.42
C PHE A 226 0.74 -3.84 21.23
N GLU A 227 -0.52 -3.59 21.53
CA GLU A 227 -1.62 -4.57 21.51
C GLU A 227 -2.62 -4.28 20.37
N GLY A 228 -2.43 -3.17 19.68
CA GLY A 228 -3.29 -2.70 18.60
C GLY A 228 -3.13 -3.50 17.30
N ILE A 229 -3.78 -3.02 16.26
CA ILE A 229 -3.74 -3.59 14.92
C ILE A 229 -2.81 -2.76 14.05
N MET A 230 -1.88 -3.41 13.34
CA MET A 230 -1.01 -2.76 12.35
C MET A 230 -1.29 -3.35 10.96
N VAL A 231 -1.94 -2.57 10.12
CA VAL A 231 -2.22 -2.93 8.72
C VAL A 231 -1.08 -2.44 7.84
N GLN A 232 -0.27 -3.36 7.31
CA GLN A 232 0.84 -3.06 6.40
C GLN A 232 0.39 -3.03 4.94
N SER A 233 -0.60 -3.85 4.63
CA SER A 233 -1.16 -4.00 3.30
C SER A 233 -2.52 -4.70 3.41
N PHE A 234 -3.16 -4.93 2.28
CA PHE A 234 -4.42 -5.65 2.22
C PHE A 234 -4.55 -6.35 0.87
N ASP A 235 -5.41 -7.36 0.82
CA ASP A 235 -5.84 -7.98 -0.43
C ASP A 235 -7.15 -7.37 -0.90
N VAL A 236 -7.28 -7.26 -2.22
CA VAL A 236 -8.49 -6.78 -2.87
C VAL A 236 -9.05 -7.83 -3.84
N ASN A 237 -10.33 -7.72 -4.17
CA ASN A 237 -10.99 -8.44 -5.26
C ASN A 237 -11.56 -7.42 -6.26
N GLY A 238 -12.24 -7.88 -7.31
CA GLY A 238 -12.86 -7.01 -8.31
C GLY A 238 -11.95 -6.70 -9.52
N TYR A 239 -10.94 -7.53 -9.80
CA TYR A 239 -10.02 -7.31 -10.91
C TYR A 239 -10.33 -8.12 -12.17
N SER A 240 -9.70 -7.72 -13.27
CA SER A 240 -9.86 -8.30 -14.60
C SER A 240 -9.38 -9.76 -14.70
N SER A 241 -9.70 -10.41 -15.82
CA SER A 241 -9.24 -11.76 -16.13
C SER A 241 -7.70 -11.90 -16.12
N ILE A 242 -6.98 -10.86 -16.53
CA ILE A 242 -5.50 -10.84 -16.52
C ILE A 242 -4.99 -10.96 -15.07
N CYS A 243 -5.60 -10.22 -14.13
CA CYS A 243 -5.21 -10.30 -12.72
C CYS A 243 -5.48 -11.68 -12.13
N LYS A 244 -6.61 -12.31 -12.48
CA LYS A 244 -6.91 -13.69 -12.06
C LYS A 244 -5.86 -14.69 -12.54
N MET A 245 -5.38 -14.55 -13.78
CA MET A 245 -4.32 -15.40 -14.32
C MET A 245 -2.98 -15.24 -13.59
N LEU A 246 -2.68 -14.04 -13.10
CA LEU A 246 -1.43 -13.72 -12.40
C LEU A 246 -1.54 -13.85 -10.87
N GLU A 247 -2.72 -14.19 -10.36
CA GLU A 247 -2.96 -14.39 -8.93
C GLU A 247 -2.05 -15.50 -8.38
N GLY A 248 -1.50 -15.29 -7.18
CA GLY A 248 -0.53 -16.19 -6.56
C GLY A 248 0.92 -15.74 -6.78
N ALA A 249 1.33 -15.42 -7.99
CA ALA A 249 2.67 -14.88 -8.26
C ALA A 249 2.81 -13.41 -7.86
N PHE A 250 1.75 -12.64 -8.01
CA PHE A 250 1.69 -11.22 -7.64
C PHE A 250 0.71 -11.00 -6.49
N THR A 251 0.86 -9.90 -5.74
CA THR A 251 -0.13 -9.51 -4.75
C THR A 251 -1.35 -8.87 -5.43
N SER A 252 -2.53 -9.08 -4.89
CA SER A 252 -3.77 -8.53 -5.45
C SER A 252 -3.75 -7.00 -5.53
N ILE A 253 -3.19 -6.34 -4.51
CA ILE A 253 -3.01 -4.88 -4.50
C ILE A 253 -2.09 -4.41 -5.63
N THR A 254 -1.00 -5.13 -5.92
CA THR A 254 -0.07 -4.80 -6.99
C THR A 254 -0.73 -4.94 -8.36
N LEU A 255 -1.49 -6.01 -8.55
CA LEU A 255 -2.24 -6.26 -9.79
C LEU A 255 -3.31 -5.19 -10.00
N MET A 256 -4.08 -4.85 -8.97
CA MET A 256 -5.10 -3.81 -9.05
C MET A 256 -4.48 -2.45 -9.33
N ALA A 257 -3.43 -2.07 -8.60
CA ALA A 257 -2.72 -0.81 -8.81
C ALA A 257 -2.17 -0.67 -10.24
N SER A 258 -1.75 -1.79 -10.86
CA SER A 258 -1.23 -1.78 -12.24
C SER A 258 -2.28 -1.48 -13.30
N GLN A 259 -3.54 -1.77 -13.01
CA GLN A 259 -4.65 -1.60 -13.95
C GLN A 259 -5.54 -0.40 -13.63
N PHE A 260 -5.35 0.20 -12.47
CA PHE A 260 -6.18 1.32 -12.02
C PHE A 260 -5.86 2.59 -12.81
N PRO A 261 -6.85 3.23 -13.46
CA PRO A 261 -6.66 4.43 -14.26
C PRO A 261 -6.57 5.66 -13.36
N LEU A 262 -5.36 5.91 -12.82
CA LEU A 262 -5.08 7.05 -11.95
C LEU A 262 -5.36 8.39 -12.63
N THR A 263 -6.01 9.29 -11.89
CA THR A 263 -6.14 10.72 -12.21
C THR A 263 -5.42 11.57 -11.16
N LEU A 264 -5.37 12.88 -11.38
CA LEU A 264 -4.80 13.83 -10.42
C LEU A 264 -5.76 14.17 -9.28
N ASP A 265 -7.04 13.82 -9.41
CA ASP A 265 -8.09 14.10 -8.43
C ASP A 265 -8.32 12.88 -7.53
N TYR A 266 -8.15 13.06 -6.23
CA TYR A 266 -8.28 12.00 -5.24
C TYR A 266 -9.72 11.48 -5.12
N GLU A 267 -10.69 12.38 -5.09
CA GLU A 267 -12.11 12.00 -4.94
C GLU A 267 -12.62 11.25 -6.16
N GLU A 268 -12.21 11.67 -7.36
CA GLU A 268 -12.49 10.94 -8.60
C GLU A 268 -11.90 9.52 -8.57
N ASN A 269 -10.67 9.38 -8.08
CA ASN A 269 -10.02 8.07 -7.94
C ASN A 269 -10.79 7.17 -6.97
N VAL A 270 -11.20 7.68 -5.80
CA VAL A 270 -12.02 6.92 -4.83
C VAL A 270 -13.36 6.51 -5.46
N ARG A 271 -14.02 7.39 -6.19
CA ARG A 271 -15.28 7.10 -6.90
C ARG A 271 -15.10 6.00 -7.94
N LYS A 272 -14.05 6.07 -8.77
CA LYS A 272 -13.70 5.04 -9.75
C LYS A 272 -13.45 3.69 -9.09
N LEU A 273 -12.72 3.67 -7.97
CA LEU A 273 -12.44 2.44 -7.24
C LEU A 273 -13.74 1.74 -6.77
N LYS A 274 -14.69 2.52 -6.25
CA LYS A 274 -16.02 2.03 -5.88
C LYS A 274 -16.84 1.53 -7.09
N GLN A 275 -16.82 2.28 -8.20
CA GLN A 275 -17.52 1.88 -9.43
C GLN A 275 -16.95 0.59 -10.05
N MET A 276 -15.65 0.34 -9.90
CA MET A 276 -15.03 -0.92 -10.32
C MET A 276 -15.39 -2.11 -9.42
N GLY A 277 -16.16 -1.90 -8.35
CA GLY A 277 -16.55 -2.96 -7.40
C GLY A 277 -15.36 -3.52 -6.61
N VAL A 278 -14.32 -2.71 -6.39
CA VAL A 278 -13.17 -3.13 -5.60
C VAL A 278 -13.56 -3.20 -4.13
N ASN A 279 -13.31 -4.36 -3.53
CA ASN A 279 -13.57 -4.62 -2.12
C ASN A 279 -12.33 -5.16 -1.42
N ILE A 280 -12.16 -4.80 -0.15
CA ILE A 280 -11.11 -5.36 0.71
C ILE A 280 -11.48 -6.81 1.07
N ARG A 281 -10.53 -7.73 0.90
CA ARG A 281 -10.72 -9.15 1.17
C ARG A 281 -10.05 -9.60 2.45
N ASN A 282 -8.81 -9.22 2.65
CA ASN A 282 -8.01 -9.57 3.81
C ASN A 282 -7.13 -8.40 4.22
N LEU A 283 -6.84 -8.30 5.50
CA LEU A 283 -5.83 -7.39 6.03
C LEU A 283 -4.51 -8.14 6.22
N ILE A 284 -3.42 -7.48 5.90
CA ILE A 284 -2.06 -8.01 6.03
C ILE A 284 -1.32 -7.16 7.05
N GLY A 285 -0.98 -7.77 8.16
CA GLY A 285 -0.17 -7.17 9.22
C GLY A 285 1.31 -7.47 9.07
N ILE A 286 2.06 -7.23 10.13
CA ILE A 286 3.52 -7.45 10.20
C ILE A 286 3.87 -8.93 10.03
N ASN A 287 3.09 -9.82 10.65
CA ASN A 287 3.32 -11.26 10.69
C ASN A 287 2.54 -12.03 9.61
N GLY A 288 1.96 -11.34 8.64
CA GLY A 288 1.13 -11.92 7.60
C GLY A 288 -0.34 -11.54 7.73
N LYS A 289 -1.24 -12.41 7.33
CA LYS A 289 -2.69 -12.13 7.33
C LYS A 289 -3.19 -11.94 8.76
N ILE A 290 -3.86 -10.81 9.02
CA ILE A 290 -4.56 -10.54 10.28
C ILE A 290 -5.78 -11.45 10.35
N ASN A 291 -5.87 -12.26 11.39
CA ASN A 291 -6.97 -13.20 11.56
C ASN A 291 -8.16 -12.57 12.28
N GLN A 292 -9.32 -13.18 12.13
CA GLN A 292 -10.56 -12.68 12.74
C GLN A 292 -10.50 -12.64 14.28
N LYS A 293 -9.71 -13.52 14.90
CA LYS A 293 -9.53 -13.53 16.36
C LYS A 293 -8.78 -12.28 16.84
N GLU A 294 -7.80 -11.81 16.09
CA GLU A 294 -7.08 -10.56 16.41
C GLU A 294 -8.02 -9.35 16.32
N LEU A 295 -8.86 -9.29 15.29
CA LEU A 295 -9.87 -8.25 15.12
C LEU A 295 -10.92 -8.28 16.25
N LEU A 296 -11.42 -9.45 16.62
CA LEU A 296 -12.38 -9.63 17.71
C LEU A 296 -11.80 -9.31 19.09
N ASN A 297 -10.54 -9.63 19.34
CA ASN A 297 -9.87 -9.23 20.59
C ASN A 297 -9.78 -7.71 20.69
N HIS A 298 -9.42 -7.04 19.61
CA HIS A 298 -9.37 -5.58 19.57
C HIS A 298 -10.76 -4.96 19.78
N LYS A 299 -11.81 -5.55 19.24
CA LYS A 299 -13.21 -5.17 19.46
C LYS A 299 -13.58 -5.12 20.95
N LYS A 300 -13.21 -6.14 21.71
CA LYS A 300 -13.48 -6.19 23.17
C LYS A 300 -12.82 -5.05 23.94
N PHE A 301 -11.64 -4.59 23.51
CA PHE A 301 -10.96 -3.45 24.12
C PHE A 301 -11.68 -2.13 23.87
N LEU A 302 -12.24 -1.93 22.69
CA LEU A 302 -12.97 -0.70 22.35
C LEU A 302 -14.31 -0.61 23.08
N THR A 303 -15.00 -1.73 23.29
CA THR A 303 -16.29 -1.78 24.01
C THR A 303 -16.12 -1.56 25.51
N ASN A 304 -15.07 -2.07 26.13
CA ASN A 304 -14.82 -1.90 27.57
C ASN A 304 -14.40 -0.47 27.98
N LYS A 305 -14.10 0.43 27.04
CA LYS A 305 -13.79 1.84 27.31
C LYS A 305 -15.03 2.76 27.32
N ASN A 306 -16.20 2.25 26.94
CA ASN A 306 -17.46 3.02 26.90
C ASN A 306 -18.37 2.74 28.12
N ILE A 307 -17.80 2.17 29.21
CA ILE A 307 -18.48 1.98 30.50
C ILE A 307 -17.85 2.92 31.55
#